data_ef238c19330c94838a935303c627cc94
#
_entry.id   ef238c19330c94838a935303c627cc94
#
_cell.length_a   1.000
_cell.length_b   1.000
_cell.length_c   1.000
_cell.angle_alpha   90.00
_cell.angle_beta   90.00
_cell.angle_gamma   90.00
#
_symmetry.space_group_name_H-M   'P 1'
#
loop_
_entity.id
_entity.type
_entity.pdbx_description
1 polymer ?
#
loop_
_entity_poly.entity_id
_entity_poly.type
_entity_poly.pdbx_seq_one_letter_code
_entity_poly.pdbx_strand_id
1 'polypeptide(L)'
;MKKKLIIFSSIAIISIILFIILAAIVNNDITVPLKIDTSVRDFFYDIRGNKGDFLYYFNRILTELASKYAVIIIGIIIIILTKLDNKAISYAIGALLMILINYVLKDIYQRERPVEALRWIIETDYSFPSGHATSSGFMFMFLAYFLYDSNYKKVIKIIGYVLCGILVIFVPMTRLIFGVHYITDIVGGLLNGIFAASISIILMIIFKEFKIFDKPILVSLYEYIKRDKQEGNKGPEGEEKSE
;
A
#
# COMPACT_ATOMS: atom_id res chain seq x y z
N MET A 1 8.71 -18.37 13.08
CA MET A 1 7.49 -18.36 12.27
C MET A 1 6.22 -18.14 13.08
N LYS A 2 5.74 -19.07 13.91
CA LYS A 2 4.43 -19.00 14.62
C LYS A 2 4.15 -17.65 15.31
N LYS A 3 5.12 -17.09 16.07
CA LYS A 3 4.96 -15.81 16.77
C LYS A 3 4.67 -14.63 15.79
N LYS A 4 5.36 -14.56 14.65
CA LYS A 4 5.12 -13.51 13.65
C LYS A 4 3.74 -13.68 13.00
N LEU A 5 3.35 -14.91 12.65
CA LEU A 5 2.01 -15.17 12.10
C LEU A 5 0.92 -14.74 13.07
N ILE A 6 1.03 -15.09 14.36
CA ILE A 6 0.08 -14.65 15.38
C ILE A 6 -0.02 -13.12 15.42
N ILE A 7 1.12 -12.41 15.45
CA ILE A 7 1.14 -10.94 15.51
C ILE A 7 0.40 -10.34 14.32
N PHE A 8 0.75 -10.71 13.08
CA PHE A 8 0.15 -10.11 11.90
C PHE A 8 -1.30 -10.57 11.67
N SER A 9 -1.66 -11.80 12.05
CA SER A 9 -3.07 -12.21 12.05
C SER A 9 -3.88 -11.42 13.06
N SER A 10 -3.35 -11.17 14.27
CA SER A 10 -4.03 -10.33 15.27
C SER A 10 -4.19 -8.88 14.77
N ILE A 11 -3.16 -8.30 14.14
CA ILE A 11 -3.24 -6.96 13.55
C ILE A 11 -4.31 -6.92 12.45
N ALA A 12 -4.35 -7.90 11.56
CA ALA A 12 -5.36 -8.00 10.51
C ALA A 12 -6.79 -8.08 11.08
N ILE A 13 -7.01 -8.96 12.08
CA ILE A 13 -8.32 -9.12 12.74
C ILE A 13 -8.73 -7.84 13.45
N ILE A 14 -7.85 -7.21 14.21
CA ILE A 14 -8.14 -5.95 14.90
C ILE A 14 -8.47 -4.85 13.90
N SER A 15 -7.68 -4.73 12.82
CA SER A 15 -7.91 -3.69 11.80
C SER A 15 -9.27 -3.85 11.12
N ILE A 16 -9.68 -5.07 10.77
CA ILE A 16 -10.98 -5.29 10.12
C ILE A 16 -12.14 -5.08 11.10
N ILE A 17 -12.01 -5.48 12.37
CA ILE A 17 -13.02 -5.23 13.39
C ILE A 17 -13.21 -3.72 13.60
N LEU A 18 -12.11 -2.97 13.77
CA LEU A 18 -12.17 -1.52 13.94
C LEU A 18 -12.71 -0.83 12.69
N PHE A 19 -12.36 -1.33 11.49
CA PHE A 19 -12.93 -0.83 10.24
C PHE A 19 -14.45 -1.03 10.19
N ILE A 20 -14.95 -2.23 10.52
CA ILE A 20 -16.39 -2.52 10.52
C ILE A 20 -17.13 -1.63 11.52
N ILE A 21 -16.59 -1.44 12.73
CA ILE A 21 -17.19 -0.54 13.73
C ILE A 21 -17.26 0.89 13.20
N LEU A 22 -16.14 1.42 12.66
CA LEU A 22 -16.09 2.76 12.09
C LEU A 22 -17.05 2.92 10.91
N ALA A 23 -17.08 1.93 10.02
CA ALA A 23 -17.94 1.92 8.86
C ALA A 23 -19.43 1.92 9.24
N ALA A 24 -19.80 1.16 10.28
CA ALA A 24 -21.16 1.18 10.82
C ALA A 24 -21.54 2.57 11.40
N ILE A 25 -20.61 3.23 12.10
CA ILE A 25 -20.83 4.60 12.61
C ILE A 25 -21.00 5.59 11.47
N VAL A 26 -20.15 5.53 10.45
CA VAL A 26 -20.21 6.40 9.26
C VAL A 26 -21.49 6.16 8.45
N ASN A 27 -21.94 4.91 8.35
CA ASN A 27 -23.11 4.53 7.56
C ASN A 27 -24.44 4.82 8.25
N ASN A 28 -24.46 5.09 9.56
CA ASN A 28 -25.69 5.35 10.30
C ASN A 28 -26.43 6.62 9.81
N ASP A 29 -25.67 7.63 9.34
CA ASP A 29 -26.16 8.75 8.57
C ASP A 29 -25.09 9.24 7.59
N ILE A 30 -25.03 8.58 6.41
CA ILE A 30 -23.96 8.79 5.42
C ILE A 30 -24.03 10.19 4.79
N THR A 31 -25.17 10.85 4.87
CA THR A 31 -25.41 12.19 4.31
C THR A 31 -24.97 13.31 5.25
N VAL A 32 -24.91 13.04 6.56
CA VAL A 32 -24.52 14.01 7.57
C VAL A 32 -23.15 13.68 8.13
N PRO A 33 -22.13 14.52 7.93
CA PRO A 33 -20.81 14.31 8.53
C PRO A 33 -20.88 14.29 10.06
N LEU A 34 -20.13 13.38 10.69
CA LEU A 34 -20.03 13.32 12.13
C LEU A 34 -19.47 14.64 12.70
N LYS A 35 -19.79 14.96 13.95
CA LYS A 35 -19.26 16.18 14.61
C LYS A 35 -17.73 16.22 14.59
N ILE A 36 -17.07 15.08 14.76
CA ILE A 36 -15.59 15.00 14.67
C ILE A 36 -15.11 15.35 13.27
N ASP A 37 -15.82 14.92 12.22
CA ASP A 37 -15.47 15.19 10.82
C ASP A 37 -15.54 16.68 10.51
N THR A 38 -16.62 17.34 10.96
CA THR A 38 -16.79 18.79 10.76
C THR A 38 -15.77 19.58 11.56
N SER A 39 -15.55 19.26 12.84
CA SER A 39 -14.59 19.96 13.68
C SER A 39 -13.15 19.86 13.16
N VAL A 40 -12.73 18.66 12.73
CA VAL A 40 -11.39 18.46 12.16
C VAL A 40 -11.27 19.15 10.80
N ARG A 41 -12.29 19.07 9.95
CA ARG A 41 -12.32 19.79 8.67
C ARG A 41 -12.15 21.30 8.90
N ASP A 42 -12.92 21.88 9.77
CA ASP A 42 -12.92 23.33 10.03
C ASP A 42 -11.56 23.77 10.59
N PHE A 43 -10.97 23.01 11.53
CA PHE A 43 -9.61 23.25 12.00
C PHE A 43 -8.58 23.29 10.85
N PHE A 44 -8.62 22.31 9.93
CA PHE A 44 -7.69 22.30 8.81
C PHE A 44 -7.96 23.44 7.82
N TYR A 45 -9.19 23.86 7.65
CA TYR A 45 -9.52 25.02 6.81
C TYR A 45 -8.97 26.32 7.38
N ASP A 46 -9.03 26.49 8.69
CA ASP A 46 -8.54 27.70 9.36
C ASP A 46 -7.01 27.83 9.26
N ILE A 47 -6.28 26.72 9.35
CA ILE A 47 -4.79 26.75 9.38
C ILE A 47 -4.13 26.60 8.02
N ARG A 48 -4.82 26.16 6.96
CA ARG A 48 -4.18 25.78 5.68
C ARG A 48 -3.68 26.96 4.83
N GLY A 49 -4.08 28.20 5.13
CA GLY A 49 -3.75 29.39 4.34
C GLY A 49 -4.47 29.42 2.98
N ASN A 50 -3.81 29.95 1.96
CA ASN A 50 -4.40 30.12 0.62
C ASN A 50 -3.90 29.04 -0.36
N LYS A 51 -4.78 28.72 -1.32
CA LYS A 51 -4.37 27.85 -2.45
C LYS A 51 -3.30 28.57 -3.28
N GLY A 52 -2.16 27.92 -3.45
CA GLY A 52 -1.00 28.47 -4.16
C GLY A 52 0.13 28.93 -3.25
N ASP A 53 -0.07 28.95 -1.93
CA ASP A 53 0.98 29.21 -0.95
C ASP A 53 1.96 28.02 -0.84
N PHE A 54 3.08 28.23 -0.14
CA PHE A 54 4.09 27.19 0.09
C PHE A 54 3.47 25.89 0.63
N LEU A 55 2.53 26.00 1.59
CA LEU A 55 1.87 24.83 2.20
C LEU A 55 1.06 24.03 1.17
N TYR A 56 0.43 24.69 0.20
CA TYR A 56 -0.26 24.01 -0.90
C TYR A 56 0.70 23.14 -1.72
N TYR A 57 1.81 23.70 -2.19
CA TYR A 57 2.78 22.96 -3.01
C TYR A 57 3.50 21.89 -2.23
N PHE A 58 3.86 22.14 -0.97
CA PHE A 58 4.45 21.13 -0.09
C PHE A 58 3.52 19.92 0.08
N ASN A 59 2.24 20.16 0.39
CA ASN A 59 1.27 19.07 0.53
C ASN A 59 0.98 18.38 -0.82
N ARG A 60 1.07 19.11 -1.94
CA ARG A 60 0.93 18.55 -3.29
C ARG A 60 2.01 17.51 -3.59
N ILE A 61 3.25 17.79 -3.23
CA ILE A 61 4.35 16.84 -3.37
C ILE A 61 4.21 15.69 -2.37
N LEU A 62 3.90 16.00 -1.12
CA LEU A 62 3.79 14.99 -0.06
C LEU A 62 2.68 13.96 -0.34
N THR A 63 1.53 14.39 -0.85
CA THR A 63 0.41 13.49 -1.15
C THR A 63 0.77 12.45 -2.22
N GLU A 64 1.64 12.79 -3.18
CA GLU A 64 2.05 11.87 -4.24
C GLU A 64 2.82 10.64 -3.70
N LEU A 65 3.42 10.74 -2.50
CA LEU A 65 4.14 9.62 -1.88
C LEU A 65 3.22 8.43 -1.49
N ALA A 66 1.90 8.59 -1.51
CA ALA A 66 0.95 7.48 -1.36
C ALA A 66 -0.13 7.51 -2.46
N SER A 67 0.17 8.08 -3.61
CA SER A 67 -0.67 7.96 -4.79
C SER A 67 -0.63 6.53 -5.36
N LYS A 68 -1.58 6.20 -6.24
CA LYS A 68 -1.56 4.92 -6.98
C LYS A 68 -0.24 4.70 -7.75
N TYR A 69 0.36 5.78 -8.23
CA TYR A 69 1.65 5.72 -8.93
C TYR A 69 2.80 5.38 -7.99
N ALA A 70 2.81 5.92 -6.77
CA ALA A 70 3.81 5.57 -5.76
C ALA A 70 3.75 4.08 -5.39
N VAL A 71 2.55 3.51 -5.23
CA VAL A 71 2.37 2.06 -4.96
C VAL A 71 3.00 1.23 -6.10
N ILE A 72 2.77 1.61 -7.36
CA ILE A 72 3.34 0.91 -8.53
C ILE A 72 4.87 1.07 -8.55
N ILE A 73 5.38 2.29 -8.37
CA ILE A 73 6.83 2.57 -8.40
C ILE A 73 7.55 1.78 -7.31
N ILE A 74 7.03 1.77 -6.09
CA ILE A 74 7.58 0.97 -4.98
C ILE A 74 7.55 -0.53 -5.31
N GLY A 75 6.47 -1.02 -5.91
CA GLY A 75 6.38 -2.41 -6.39
C GLY A 75 7.49 -2.73 -7.42
N ILE A 76 7.71 -1.86 -8.39
CA ILE A 76 8.79 -2.01 -9.37
C ILE A 76 10.17 -2.00 -8.69
N ILE A 77 10.40 -1.09 -7.74
CA ILE A 77 11.66 -1.03 -6.99
C ILE A 77 11.88 -2.35 -6.22
N ILE A 78 10.84 -2.88 -5.56
CA ILE A 78 10.93 -4.16 -4.85
C ILE A 78 11.26 -5.30 -5.84
N ILE A 79 10.61 -5.35 -7.02
CA ILE A 79 10.90 -6.33 -8.06
C ILE A 79 12.37 -6.25 -8.51
N ILE A 80 12.88 -5.05 -8.76
CA ILE A 80 14.29 -4.83 -9.17
C ILE A 80 15.24 -5.31 -8.08
N LEU A 81 14.98 -4.96 -6.82
CA LEU A 81 15.85 -5.31 -5.69
C LEU A 81 15.84 -6.81 -5.37
N THR A 82 14.72 -7.48 -5.59
CA THR A 82 14.51 -8.88 -5.18
C THR A 82 14.46 -9.85 -6.37
N LYS A 83 14.50 -9.34 -7.60
CA LYS A 83 14.40 -10.11 -8.85
C LYS A 83 13.13 -10.98 -8.91
N LEU A 84 12.02 -10.43 -8.38
CA LEU A 84 10.71 -11.09 -8.32
C LEU A 84 10.72 -12.33 -7.41
N ASP A 85 11.17 -12.15 -6.18
CA ASP A 85 11.10 -13.16 -5.11
C ASP A 85 9.75 -13.15 -4.38
N ASN A 86 9.66 -13.89 -3.28
CA ASN A 86 8.48 -13.95 -2.42
C ASN A 86 8.03 -12.59 -1.87
N LYS A 87 8.94 -11.63 -1.69
CA LYS A 87 8.64 -10.28 -1.18
C LYS A 87 7.90 -9.46 -2.23
N ALA A 88 8.39 -9.48 -3.47
CA ALA A 88 7.76 -8.78 -4.59
C ALA A 88 6.36 -9.33 -4.88
N ILE A 89 6.21 -10.65 -4.88
CA ILE A 89 4.94 -11.32 -5.13
C ILE A 89 3.93 -10.99 -4.02
N SER A 90 4.37 -11.09 -2.76
CA SER A 90 3.51 -10.75 -1.61
C SER A 90 3.08 -9.28 -1.62
N TYR A 91 3.99 -8.35 -1.99
CA TYR A 91 3.64 -6.94 -2.18
C TYR A 91 2.58 -6.75 -3.27
N ALA A 92 2.78 -7.37 -4.42
CA ALA A 92 1.86 -7.26 -5.56
C ALA A 92 0.45 -7.79 -5.23
N ILE A 93 0.38 -8.95 -4.56
CA ILE A 93 -0.91 -9.52 -4.10
C ILE A 93 -1.58 -8.57 -3.10
N GLY A 94 -0.83 -8.05 -2.11
CA GLY A 94 -1.37 -7.12 -1.13
C GLY A 94 -1.81 -5.79 -1.74
N ALA A 95 -1.07 -5.25 -2.70
CA ALA A 95 -1.43 -4.03 -3.43
C ALA A 95 -2.72 -4.22 -4.23
N LEU A 96 -2.85 -5.35 -4.94
CA LEU A 96 -4.07 -5.70 -5.67
C LEU A 96 -5.26 -5.84 -4.72
N LEU A 97 -5.10 -6.57 -3.62
CA LEU A 97 -6.13 -6.74 -2.60
C LEU A 97 -6.59 -5.39 -2.04
N MET A 98 -5.64 -4.52 -1.69
CA MET A 98 -5.90 -3.17 -1.19
C MET A 98 -6.73 -2.34 -2.18
N ILE A 99 -6.34 -2.35 -3.46
CA ILE A 99 -7.02 -1.58 -4.52
C ILE A 99 -8.45 -2.10 -4.70
N LEU A 100 -8.63 -3.42 -4.81
CA LEU A 100 -9.95 -4.03 -5.00
C LEU A 100 -10.87 -3.75 -3.82
N ILE A 101 -10.40 -3.95 -2.59
CA ILE A 101 -11.22 -3.68 -1.41
C ILE A 101 -11.59 -2.20 -1.34
N ASN A 102 -10.63 -1.28 -1.57
CA ASN A 102 -10.91 0.16 -1.52
C ASN A 102 -11.96 0.57 -2.56
N TYR A 103 -11.86 0.04 -3.78
CA TYR A 103 -12.83 0.29 -4.85
C TYR A 103 -14.24 -0.20 -4.47
N VAL A 104 -14.35 -1.46 -4.02
CA VAL A 104 -15.63 -2.05 -3.61
C VAL A 104 -16.26 -1.29 -2.44
N LEU A 105 -15.45 -0.92 -1.43
CA LEU A 105 -15.94 -0.18 -0.28
C LEU A 105 -16.45 1.22 -0.67
N LYS A 106 -15.78 1.92 -1.58
CA LYS A 106 -16.26 3.21 -2.09
C LYS A 106 -17.62 3.09 -2.76
N ASP A 107 -17.81 2.05 -3.56
CA ASP A 107 -19.08 1.79 -4.25
C ASP A 107 -20.20 1.37 -3.27
N ILE A 108 -19.87 0.61 -2.22
CA ILE A 108 -20.84 0.24 -1.18
C ILE A 108 -21.29 1.46 -0.36
N TYR A 109 -20.35 2.28 0.12
CA TYR A 109 -20.67 3.37 1.05
C TYR A 109 -21.12 4.66 0.36
N GLN A 110 -20.70 4.92 -0.86
CA GLN A 110 -21.08 6.08 -1.70
C GLN A 110 -21.09 7.42 -0.94
N ARG A 111 -20.17 7.57 0.04
CA ARG A 111 -20.11 8.75 0.89
C ARG A 111 -19.70 9.97 0.11
N GLU A 112 -20.47 11.04 0.22
CA GLU A 112 -20.13 12.34 -0.37
C GLU A 112 -18.89 12.94 0.29
N ARG A 113 -18.11 13.68 -0.51
CA ARG A 113 -16.94 14.41 -0.04
C ARG A 113 -17.34 15.73 0.61
N PRO A 114 -16.45 16.36 1.42
CA PRO A 114 -16.66 17.73 1.88
C PRO A 114 -17.05 18.69 0.74
N VAL A 115 -17.69 19.82 1.11
CA VAL A 115 -18.25 20.82 0.17
C VAL A 115 -17.23 21.21 -0.90
N GLU A 116 -17.62 21.15 -2.18
CA GLU A 116 -16.72 21.34 -3.33
C GLU A 116 -16.04 22.71 -3.34
N ALA A 117 -16.78 23.78 -3.00
CA ALA A 117 -16.25 25.14 -2.97
C ALA A 117 -15.04 25.31 -2.02
N LEU A 118 -14.85 24.41 -1.07
CA LEU A 118 -13.75 24.44 -0.11
C LEU A 118 -12.59 23.52 -0.47
N ARG A 119 -12.68 22.76 -1.56
CA ARG A 119 -11.62 21.83 -1.98
C ARG A 119 -10.53 22.55 -2.77
N TRP A 120 -9.30 22.25 -2.48
CA TRP A 120 -8.16 22.76 -3.25
C TRP A 120 -7.84 21.92 -4.51
N ILE A 121 -8.33 20.70 -4.54
CA ILE A 121 -8.16 19.76 -5.67
C ILE A 121 -9.50 19.11 -6.02
N ILE A 122 -9.61 18.61 -7.23
CA ILE A 122 -10.81 17.94 -7.73
C ILE A 122 -10.61 16.42 -7.56
N GLU A 123 -11.61 15.79 -6.98
CA GLU A 123 -11.74 14.34 -6.87
C GLU A 123 -13.14 13.95 -7.31
N THR A 124 -13.29 12.91 -8.11
CA THR A 124 -14.55 12.52 -8.77
C THR A 124 -15.19 11.27 -8.21
N ASP A 125 -14.47 10.52 -7.38
CA ASP A 125 -14.96 9.31 -6.72
C ASP A 125 -15.48 9.59 -5.30
N TYR A 126 -16.08 8.58 -4.65
CA TYR A 126 -16.62 8.68 -3.30
C TYR A 126 -15.54 8.90 -2.23
N SER A 127 -15.95 9.45 -1.07
CA SER A 127 -15.04 9.86 -0.02
C SER A 127 -14.50 8.70 0.81
N PHE A 128 -15.36 7.77 1.25
CA PHE A 128 -15.01 6.71 2.20
C PHE A 128 -14.79 5.35 1.53
N PRO A 129 -13.73 4.64 1.91
CA PRO A 129 -12.56 5.10 2.64
C PRO A 129 -11.55 5.84 1.74
N SER A 130 -10.65 6.65 2.35
CA SER A 130 -9.65 7.42 1.61
C SER A 130 -8.60 6.52 0.93
N GLY A 131 -8.47 6.61 -0.40
CA GLY A 131 -7.49 5.83 -1.16
C GLY A 131 -6.03 6.14 -0.80
N HIS A 132 -5.66 7.42 -0.61
CA HIS A 132 -4.32 7.81 -0.18
C HIS A 132 -3.98 7.29 1.23
N ALA A 133 -4.94 7.31 2.15
CA ALA A 133 -4.76 6.74 3.47
C ALA A 133 -4.59 5.22 3.42
N THR A 134 -5.37 4.53 2.56
CA THR A 134 -5.25 3.08 2.32
C THR A 134 -3.87 2.74 1.77
N SER A 135 -3.42 3.44 0.73
CA SER A 135 -2.08 3.25 0.15
C SER A 135 -0.98 3.53 1.16
N SER A 136 -1.13 4.59 1.98
CA SER A 136 -0.18 4.95 3.03
C SER A 136 -0.05 3.84 4.08
N GLY A 137 -1.16 3.38 4.64
CA GLY A 137 -1.19 2.29 5.62
C GLY A 137 -0.57 0.99 5.07
N PHE A 138 -0.93 0.62 3.84
CA PHE A 138 -0.38 -0.57 3.18
C PHE A 138 1.13 -0.45 2.92
N MET A 139 1.51 0.58 2.19
CA MET A 139 2.86 0.69 1.65
C MET A 139 3.89 0.90 2.75
N PHE A 140 3.67 1.84 3.68
CA PHE A 140 4.65 2.13 4.71
C PHE A 140 4.76 1.03 5.77
N MET A 141 3.66 0.33 6.09
CA MET A 141 3.72 -0.85 6.95
C MET A 141 4.47 -2.02 6.28
N PHE A 142 4.21 -2.28 4.99
CA PHE A 142 4.94 -3.32 4.25
C PHE A 142 6.43 -2.98 4.13
N LEU A 143 6.78 -1.74 3.80
CA LEU A 143 8.17 -1.29 3.71
C LEU A 143 8.91 -1.40 5.05
N ALA A 144 8.25 -1.06 6.16
CA ALA A 144 8.84 -1.26 7.50
C ALA A 144 9.15 -2.74 7.76
N TYR A 145 8.24 -3.65 7.39
CA TYR A 145 8.50 -5.08 7.53
C TYR A 145 9.55 -5.58 6.52
N PHE A 146 9.56 -5.08 5.30
CA PHE A 146 10.60 -5.38 4.30
C PHE A 146 12.01 -5.02 4.84
N LEU A 147 12.14 -3.84 5.44
CA LEU A 147 13.38 -3.42 6.11
C LEU A 147 13.72 -4.33 7.30
N TYR A 148 12.73 -4.73 8.08
CA TYR A 148 12.92 -5.66 9.20
C TYR A 148 13.53 -7.00 8.73
N ASP A 149 12.99 -7.57 7.65
CA ASP A 149 13.42 -8.86 7.09
C ASP A 149 14.68 -8.77 6.20
N SER A 150 15.21 -7.56 5.98
CA SER A 150 16.42 -7.31 5.19
C SER A 150 17.70 -7.50 6.01
N ASN A 151 18.85 -7.59 5.33
CA ASN A 151 20.17 -7.62 5.93
C ASN A 151 20.82 -6.22 6.02
N TYR A 152 20.05 -5.14 5.90
CA TYR A 152 20.58 -3.78 6.00
C TYR A 152 21.13 -3.46 7.40
N LYS A 153 22.07 -2.52 7.46
CA LYS A 153 22.62 -2.02 8.73
C LYS A 153 21.53 -1.47 9.64
N LYS A 154 21.67 -1.65 10.96
CA LYS A 154 20.69 -1.18 11.97
C LYS A 154 20.31 0.28 11.80
N VAL A 155 21.26 1.16 11.47
CA VAL A 155 21.01 2.59 11.25
C VAL A 155 20.03 2.83 10.10
N ILE A 156 20.21 2.13 8.96
CA ILE A 156 19.30 2.24 7.80
C ILE A 156 17.89 1.80 8.17
N LYS A 157 17.77 0.70 8.94
CA LYS A 157 16.47 0.22 9.41
C LYS A 157 15.78 1.23 10.32
N ILE A 158 16.51 1.82 11.27
CA ILE A 158 15.95 2.83 12.18
C ILE A 158 15.47 4.06 11.41
N ILE A 159 16.30 4.60 10.50
CA ILE A 159 15.90 5.73 9.65
C ILE A 159 14.65 5.38 8.84
N GLY A 160 14.61 4.20 8.22
CA GLY A 160 13.46 3.73 7.45
C GLY A 160 12.19 3.58 8.29
N TYR A 161 12.28 3.07 9.54
CA TYR A 161 11.12 2.98 10.44
C TYR A 161 10.59 4.36 10.83
N VAL A 162 11.49 5.30 11.15
CA VAL A 162 11.09 6.68 11.46
C VAL A 162 10.41 7.34 10.27
N LEU A 163 10.98 7.20 9.06
CA LEU A 163 10.38 7.74 7.85
C LEU A 163 9.02 7.10 7.55
N CYS A 164 8.89 5.77 7.63
CA CYS A 164 7.60 5.12 7.45
C CYS A 164 6.58 5.58 8.49
N GLY A 165 6.97 5.72 9.76
CA GLY A 165 6.11 6.22 10.84
C GLY A 165 5.65 7.66 10.62
N ILE A 166 6.52 8.54 10.12
CA ILE A 166 6.17 9.92 9.76
C ILE A 166 5.22 9.92 8.57
N LEU A 167 5.56 9.23 7.49
CA LEU A 167 4.80 9.28 6.25
C LEU A 167 3.42 8.65 6.36
N VAL A 168 3.25 7.57 7.15
CA VAL A 168 1.93 6.94 7.37
C VAL A 168 0.93 7.89 8.04
N ILE A 169 1.41 8.89 8.77
CA ILE A 169 0.57 9.90 9.42
C ILE A 169 0.40 11.12 8.50
N PHE A 170 1.49 11.72 8.06
CA PHE A 170 1.46 13.03 7.40
C PHE A 170 0.91 12.98 5.98
N VAL A 171 1.14 11.89 5.22
CA VAL A 171 0.59 11.79 3.86
C VAL A 171 -0.95 11.78 3.85
N PRO A 172 -1.65 10.97 4.66
CA PRO A 172 -3.10 11.06 4.75
C PRO A 172 -3.62 12.42 5.23
N MET A 173 -2.91 13.11 6.14
CA MET A 173 -3.31 14.44 6.62
C MET A 173 -3.37 15.48 5.50
N THR A 174 -2.56 15.34 4.44
CA THR A 174 -2.65 16.22 3.25
C THR A 174 -4.06 16.25 2.65
N ARG A 175 -4.82 15.16 2.79
CA ARG A 175 -6.17 15.04 2.24
C ARG A 175 -7.20 15.88 3.02
N LEU A 176 -6.94 16.11 4.31
CA LEU A 176 -7.71 17.04 5.15
C LEU A 176 -7.38 18.48 4.76
N ILE A 177 -6.11 18.80 4.58
CA ILE A 177 -5.64 20.12 4.12
C ILE A 177 -6.24 20.47 2.76
N PHE A 178 -6.29 19.53 1.83
CA PHE A 178 -6.94 19.74 0.52
C PHE A 178 -8.46 19.82 0.59
N GLY A 179 -9.07 19.48 1.72
CA GLY A 179 -10.52 19.54 1.93
C GLY A 179 -11.30 18.48 1.15
N VAL A 180 -10.68 17.36 0.79
CA VAL A 180 -11.30 16.31 -0.05
C VAL A 180 -11.75 15.08 0.72
N HIS A 181 -11.39 14.96 2.00
CA HIS A 181 -11.77 13.86 2.89
C HIS A 181 -12.11 14.34 4.29
N TYR A 182 -12.88 13.54 4.99
CA TYR A 182 -13.11 13.65 6.43
C TYR A 182 -12.07 12.82 7.21
N ILE A 183 -11.91 13.10 8.51
CA ILE A 183 -10.97 12.34 9.36
C ILE A 183 -11.36 10.85 9.45
N THR A 184 -12.65 10.54 9.47
CA THR A 184 -13.12 9.16 9.48
C THR A 184 -12.80 8.42 8.18
N ASP A 185 -12.77 9.10 7.02
CA ASP A 185 -12.30 8.50 5.76
C ASP A 185 -10.81 8.12 5.85
N ILE A 186 -10.02 8.97 6.49
CA ILE A 186 -8.59 8.75 6.71
C ILE A 186 -8.36 7.54 7.61
N VAL A 187 -9.05 7.49 8.75
CA VAL A 187 -8.94 6.36 9.70
C VAL A 187 -9.39 5.06 9.02
N GLY A 188 -10.55 5.08 8.34
CA GLY A 188 -11.03 3.92 7.58
C GLY A 188 -10.04 3.45 6.51
N GLY A 189 -9.46 4.39 5.77
CA GLY A 189 -8.42 4.08 4.78
C GLY A 189 -7.18 3.45 5.42
N LEU A 190 -6.65 4.02 6.51
CA LEU A 190 -5.51 3.45 7.23
C LEU A 190 -5.78 2.02 7.72
N LEU A 191 -6.95 1.78 8.32
CA LEU A 191 -7.34 0.44 8.79
C LEU A 191 -7.40 -0.58 7.64
N ASN A 192 -7.97 -0.20 6.50
CA ASN A 192 -7.98 -1.05 5.30
C ASN A 192 -6.56 -1.30 4.77
N GLY A 193 -5.70 -0.28 4.74
CA GLY A 193 -4.30 -0.41 4.32
C GLY A 193 -3.49 -1.32 5.26
N ILE A 194 -3.65 -1.18 6.57
CA ILE A 194 -3.00 -2.02 7.58
C ILE A 194 -3.48 -3.48 7.46
N PHE A 195 -4.76 -3.70 7.22
CA PHE A 195 -5.30 -5.03 6.95
C PHE A 195 -4.62 -5.69 5.74
N ALA A 196 -4.61 -5.00 4.59
CA ALA A 196 -3.99 -5.51 3.37
C ALA A 196 -2.48 -5.75 3.53
N ALA A 197 -1.76 -4.85 4.22
CA ALA A 197 -0.35 -5.02 4.54
C ALA A 197 -0.11 -6.25 5.43
N SER A 198 -0.97 -6.47 6.42
CA SER A 198 -0.86 -7.65 7.31
C SER A 198 -1.03 -8.96 6.52
N ILE A 199 -2.02 -9.04 5.62
CA ILE A 199 -2.20 -10.19 4.74
C ILE A 199 -0.96 -10.40 3.84
N SER A 200 -0.46 -9.32 3.23
CA SER A 200 0.75 -9.35 2.40
C SER A 200 1.97 -9.88 3.18
N ILE A 201 2.17 -9.43 4.41
CA ILE A 201 3.26 -9.88 5.29
C ILE A 201 3.07 -11.34 5.71
N ILE A 202 1.86 -11.78 6.00
CA ILE A 202 1.54 -13.19 6.29
C ILE A 202 1.91 -14.06 5.09
N LEU A 203 1.52 -13.67 3.88
CA LEU A 203 1.90 -14.39 2.65
C LEU A 203 3.43 -14.46 2.49
N MET A 204 4.13 -13.35 2.71
CA MET A 204 5.60 -13.32 2.65
C MET A 204 6.24 -14.29 3.66
N ILE A 205 5.71 -14.38 4.89
CA ILE A 205 6.19 -15.31 5.92
C ILE A 205 5.92 -16.76 5.49
N ILE A 206 4.73 -17.06 4.97
CA ILE A 206 4.33 -18.38 4.50
C ILE A 206 5.19 -18.81 3.30
N PHE A 207 5.32 -17.97 2.28
CA PHE A 207 6.12 -18.25 1.10
C PHE A 207 7.59 -18.54 1.45
N LYS A 208 8.15 -17.78 2.38
CA LYS A 208 9.50 -17.99 2.89
C LYS A 208 9.65 -19.33 3.60
N GLU A 209 8.70 -19.72 4.44
CA GLU A 209 8.74 -20.97 5.18
C GLU A 209 8.62 -22.21 4.30
N PHE A 210 7.67 -22.18 3.36
CA PHE A 210 7.44 -23.29 2.44
C PHE A 210 8.32 -23.23 1.19
N LYS A 211 9.31 -22.32 1.15
CA LYS A 211 10.23 -22.13 0.03
C LYS A 211 9.52 -21.89 -1.31
N ILE A 212 8.33 -21.30 -1.26
CA ILE A 212 7.58 -20.87 -2.43
C ILE A 212 8.26 -19.61 -2.97
N PHE A 213 8.65 -19.61 -4.23
CA PHE A 213 9.43 -18.53 -4.85
C PHE A 213 10.79 -18.26 -4.14
N ASP A 214 11.41 -19.31 -3.59
CA ASP A 214 12.70 -19.23 -2.91
C ASP A 214 13.83 -18.81 -3.89
N LYS A 215 13.76 -19.32 -5.11
CA LYS A 215 14.56 -18.79 -6.22
C LYS A 215 13.79 -17.65 -6.90
N PRO A 216 14.42 -16.49 -7.07
CA PRO A 216 13.77 -15.38 -7.80
C PRO A 216 13.37 -15.82 -9.21
N ILE A 217 12.12 -15.56 -9.59
CA ILE A 217 11.54 -16.03 -10.86
C ILE A 217 12.37 -15.56 -12.05
N LEU A 218 12.84 -14.31 -12.04
CA LEU A 218 13.65 -13.76 -13.13
C LEU A 218 15.00 -14.48 -13.28
N VAL A 219 15.58 -14.97 -12.18
CA VAL A 219 16.82 -15.76 -12.22
C VAL A 219 16.55 -17.14 -12.80
N SER A 220 15.49 -17.81 -12.35
CA SER A 220 15.10 -19.13 -12.85
C SER A 220 14.77 -19.09 -14.34
N LEU A 221 14.08 -18.04 -14.80
CA LEU A 221 13.76 -17.84 -16.21
C LEU A 221 15.03 -17.61 -17.06
N TYR A 222 15.95 -16.79 -16.56
CA TYR A 222 17.24 -16.56 -17.24
C TYR A 222 18.05 -17.85 -17.38
N GLU A 223 18.14 -18.67 -16.32
CA GLU A 223 18.83 -19.97 -16.34
C GLU A 223 18.18 -20.94 -17.32
N TYR A 224 16.83 -20.96 -17.38
CA TYR A 224 16.09 -21.78 -18.33
C TYR A 224 16.42 -21.40 -19.79
N ILE A 225 16.29 -20.09 -20.12
CA ILE A 225 16.58 -19.59 -21.48
C ILE A 225 18.04 -19.87 -21.89
N LYS A 226 18.97 -19.75 -20.93
CA LYS A 226 20.39 -20.04 -21.20
C LYS A 226 20.63 -21.51 -21.52
N ARG A 227 19.96 -22.43 -20.81
CA ARG A 227 20.06 -23.89 -21.12
C ARG A 227 19.46 -24.21 -22.48
N ASP A 228 18.28 -23.71 -22.76
CA ASP A 228 17.58 -23.92 -24.04
C ASP A 228 18.46 -23.49 -25.24
N LYS A 229 19.12 -22.33 -25.14
CA LYS A 229 20.08 -21.85 -26.14
C LYS A 229 21.32 -22.73 -26.24
N GLN A 230 21.79 -23.35 -25.16
CA GLN A 230 22.95 -24.26 -25.20
C GLN A 230 22.59 -25.63 -25.79
N GLU A 231 21.37 -26.11 -25.52
CA GLU A 231 20.85 -27.36 -26.07
C GLU A 231 20.49 -27.19 -27.55
N GLY A 232 19.88 -26.06 -27.94
CA GLY A 232 19.61 -25.76 -29.35
C GLY A 232 20.83 -25.50 -30.21
N ASN A 233 21.99 -25.15 -29.61
CA ASN A 233 23.26 -25.01 -30.32
C ASN A 233 24.06 -26.33 -30.44
N LYS A 234 23.65 -27.40 -29.75
CA LYS A 234 24.12 -28.76 -29.97
C LYS A 234 23.23 -29.34 -31.08
N GLY A 235 23.52 -28.96 -32.31
CA GLY A 235 22.95 -29.62 -33.51
C GLY A 235 23.17 -31.14 -33.47
N PRO A 236 22.40 -31.93 -34.20
CA PRO A 236 22.56 -33.39 -34.25
C PRO A 236 23.97 -33.71 -34.68
N GLU A 237 24.83 -34.04 -33.71
CA GLU A 237 26.14 -34.63 -34.01
C GLU A 237 25.91 -35.95 -34.74
N GLY A 238 26.49 -36.01 -35.86
CA GLY A 238 26.36 -36.98 -36.94
C GLY A 238 26.08 -38.42 -36.51
N GLU A 239 25.08 -39.01 -37.13
CA GLU A 239 25.09 -40.40 -37.49
C GLU A 239 26.27 -40.60 -38.48
N GLU A 240 27.42 -40.96 -37.95
CA GLU A 240 28.49 -41.54 -38.75
C GLU A 240 28.00 -42.86 -39.37
N LYS A 241 27.71 -42.80 -40.63
CA LYS A 241 27.47 -44.00 -41.46
C LYS A 241 28.72 -44.87 -41.39
N SER A 242 28.61 -46.00 -40.69
CA SER A 242 29.50 -47.10 -40.88
C SER A 242 29.05 -47.84 -42.14
N GLU A 243 29.81 -47.69 -43.23
CA GLU A 243 29.87 -48.66 -44.34
C GLU A 243 30.78 -49.81 -43.97
#